data_ab6e69e9d132a6ce3830e2e59610643b
#
_entry.id   ab6e69e9d132a6ce3830e2e59610643b
#
_cell.length_a   1.000
_cell.length_b   1.000
_cell.length_c   1.000
_cell.angle_alpha   90.00
_cell.angle_beta   90.00
_cell.angle_gamma   90.00
#
_symmetry.space_group_name_H-M   'P 1'
#
loop_
_entity.id
_entity.type
_entity.pdbx_description
1 polymer ?
#
loop_
_entity_poly.entity_id
_entity_poly.type
_entity_poly.pdbx_seq_one_letter_code
_entity_poly.pdbx_strand_id
1 'polypeptide(L)'
;MITLISEEAQKSIKRYSSLGSLIKALYFNPSKDAKFRVLFQRLNYNFALKFNPKLKDANYEELYLGGIRTLKITTPKSDPNKNILYFHGGAYIVGNPEVYKSLVGHLAGITEATIYVPDYRLAPENKFPSQLNDGVECYKALINDLNINPSQIIVGGDSAGGNLALVTCLKLKELGIEMPSSIICISPWADPEGTGDTYTTEMADKDILMGPVFKKMWNYGHQSFLYFVDENEYEINDPFISPIYGDYTNFPPVMIQVGSHEILLSDAKRLKEALDKVGCVNEYIEWEGLWHVFQLEVKLPETIKSFNIFSEFIDKHIKVKI
;
A
#
# COMPACT_ATOMS: atom_id res chain seq x y z
N MET A 1 4.60 -6.43 -29.19
CA MET A 1 5.64 -5.39 -28.97
C MET A 1 6.14 -5.58 -27.55
N ILE A 2 7.40 -5.98 -27.36
CA ILE A 2 8.02 -6.00 -26.02
C ILE A 2 8.11 -4.54 -25.60
N THR A 3 7.28 -4.10 -24.66
CA THR A 3 7.37 -2.76 -24.09
C THR A 3 8.63 -2.76 -23.23
N LEU A 4 9.73 -2.26 -23.80
CA LEU A 4 10.97 -2.07 -23.04
C LEU A 4 10.68 -1.05 -21.93
N ILE A 5 10.99 -1.44 -20.68
CA ILE A 5 10.98 -0.48 -19.55
C ILE A 5 11.92 0.69 -19.86
N SER A 6 11.63 1.85 -19.28
CA SER A 6 12.42 3.07 -19.49
C SER A 6 13.90 2.89 -19.13
N GLU A 7 14.76 3.75 -19.69
CA GLU A 7 16.18 3.76 -19.31
C GLU A 7 16.34 4.09 -17.82
N GLU A 8 15.47 4.92 -17.26
CA GLU A 8 15.43 5.27 -15.84
C GLU A 8 15.14 4.04 -15.00
N ALA A 9 14.14 3.23 -15.36
CA ALA A 9 13.81 1.98 -14.68
C ALA A 9 14.99 0.97 -14.76
N GLN A 10 15.63 0.84 -15.93
CA GLN A 10 16.82 -0.01 -16.08
C GLN A 10 17.98 0.45 -15.19
N LYS A 11 18.21 1.76 -15.07
CA LYS A 11 19.23 2.34 -14.16
C LYS A 11 18.89 2.05 -12.70
N SER A 12 17.61 2.16 -12.31
CA SER A 12 17.16 1.82 -10.96
C SER A 12 17.37 0.34 -10.64
N ILE A 13 17.01 -0.57 -11.57
CA ILE A 13 17.27 -2.02 -11.40
C ILE A 13 18.76 -2.29 -11.17
N LYS A 14 19.64 -1.71 -11.99
CA LYS A 14 21.09 -1.85 -11.81
C LYS A 14 21.57 -1.32 -10.47
N ARG A 15 21.07 -0.16 -10.05
CA ARG A 15 21.39 0.45 -8.75
C ARG A 15 20.98 -0.46 -7.58
N TYR A 16 19.75 -0.94 -7.55
CA TYR A 16 19.26 -1.84 -6.50
C TYR A 16 19.99 -3.18 -6.51
N SER A 17 20.27 -3.75 -7.66
CA SER A 17 21.05 -5.00 -7.79
C SER A 17 22.47 -4.84 -7.26
N SER A 18 23.14 -3.70 -7.51
CA SER A 18 24.48 -3.42 -6.98
C SER A 18 24.47 -3.13 -5.47
N LEU A 19 23.40 -2.55 -4.95
CA LEU A 19 23.20 -2.29 -3.53
C LEU A 19 22.62 -3.51 -2.78
N GLY A 20 22.24 -4.56 -3.49
CA GLY A 20 21.53 -5.70 -2.94
C GLY A 20 22.20 -6.38 -1.75
N SER A 21 23.55 -6.44 -1.71
CA SER A 21 24.29 -6.94 -0.55
C SER A 21 24.24 -5.97 0.64
N LEU A 22 24.25 -4.66 0.39
CA LEU A 22 24.11 -3.63 1.42
C LEU A 22 22.68 -3.57 1.94
N ILE A 23 21.69 -3.64 1.04
CA ILE A 23 20.26 -3.71 1.40
C ILE A 23 20.02 -4.97 2.24
N LYS A 24 20.57 -6.13 1.84
CA LYS A 24 20.51 -7.36 2.64
C LYS A 24 21.07 -7.17 4.04
N ALA A 25 22.19 -6.45 4.19
CA ALA A 25 22.80 -6.17 5.48
C ALA A 25 21.96 -5.17 6.31
N LEU A 26 21.33 -4.19 5.66
CA LEU A 26 20.54 -3.16 6.32
C LEU A 26 19.19 -3.67 6.82
N TYR A 27 18.53 -4.59 6.08
CA TYR A 27 17.25 -5.19 6.49
C TYR A 27 17.42 -6.38 7.43
N PHE A 28 18.63 -6.85 7.67
CA PHE A 28 18.86 -8.06 8.44
C PHE A 28 19.82 -7.87 9.61
N ASN A 29 19.22 -7.73 10.78
CA ASN A 29 19.93 -7.95 12.02
C ASN A 29 19.73 -9.41 12.45
N PRO A 30 20.82 -10.20 12.68
CA PRO A 30 20.72 -11.57 13.15
C PRO A 30 20.32 -11.70 14.63
N SER A 31 19.99 -10.58 15.29
CA SER A 31 19.52 -10.60 16.68
C SER A 31 18.32 -11.52 16.86
N LYS A 32 18.36 -12.36 17.90
CA LYS A 32 17.21 -13.18 18.31
C LYS A 32 16.10 -12.35 18.97
N ASP A 33 16.40 -11.10 19.36
CA ASP A 33 15.42 -10.17 19.91
C ASP A 33 14.61 -9.51 18.77
N ALA A 34 13.33 -9.87 18.68
CA ALA A 34 12.41 -9.35 17.67
C ALA A 34 12.24 -7.82 17.76
N LYS A 35 12.20 -7.24 18.94
CA LYS A 35 12.05 -5.79 19.15
C LYS A 35 13.24 -5.02 18.59
N PHE A 36 14.46 -5.52 18.85
CA PHE A 36 15.69 -4.89 18.33
C PHE A 36 15.77 -4.99 16.81
N ARG A 37 15.37 -6.13 16.22
CA ARG A 37 15.31 -6.29 14.75
C ARG A 37 14.35 -5.29 14.12
N VAL A 38 13.15 -5.16 14.66
CA VAL A 38 12.14 -4.24 14.15
C VAL A 38 12.61 -2.78 14.25
N LEU A 39 13.18 -2.39 15.39
CA LEU A 39 13.75 -1.04 15.54
C LEU A 39 14.80 -0.74 14.48
N PHE A 40 15.72 -1.68 14.24
CA PHE A 40 16.76 -1.54 13.22
C PHE A 40 16.17 -1.47 11.81
N GLN A 41 15.16 -2.28 11.49
CA GLN A 41 14.45 -2.23 10.21
C GLN A 41 13.76 -0.87 10.01
N ARG A 42 13.08 -0.33 11.03
CA ARG A 42 12.44 0.99 10.99
C ARG A 42 13.46 2.10 10.70
N LEU A 43 14.60 2.09 11.41
CA LEU A 43 15.64 3.09 11.18
C LEU A 43 16.18 3.05 9.74
N ASN A 44 16.44 1.86 9.21
CA ASN A 44 16.95 1.69 7.85
C ASN A 44 15.91 2.06 6.79
N TYR A 45 14.66 1.62 6.95
CA TYR A 45 13.57 1.95 6.04
C TYR A 45 13.35 3.46 5.98
N ASN A 46 13.28 4.10 7.15
CA ASN A 46 13.12 5.54 7.26
C ASN A 46 14.31 6.29 6.64
N PHE A 47 15.53 5.80 6.84
CA PHE A 47 16.71 6.38 6.23
C PHE A 47 16.71 6.25 4.70
N ALA A 48 16.35 5.08 4.18
CA ALA A 48 16.31 4.82 2.74
C ALA A 48 15.31 5.74 2.01
N LEU A 49 14.13 5.98 2.58
CA LEU A 49 13.09 6.80 1.96
C LEU A 49 13.20 8.30 2.27
N LYS A 50 13.95 8.69 3.31
CA LYS A 50 14.08 10.08 3.75
C LYS A 50 14.54 11.05 2.67
N PHE A 51 15.38 10.56 1.76
CA PHE A 51 16.01 11.38 0.72
C PHE A 51 15.25 11.37 -0.61
N ASN A 52 14.13 10.67 -0.69
CA ASN A 52 13.29 10.71 -1.87
C ASN A 52 12.78 12.16 -2.11
N PRO A 53 12.78 12.63 -3.36
CA PRO A 53 12.43 14.01 -3.69
C PRO A 53 10.96 14.28 -3.36
N LYS A 54 10.71 15.28 -2.51
CA LYS A 54 9.35 15.74 -2.20
C LYS A 54 8.84 16.65 -3.31
N LEU A 55 7.53 16.67 -3.52
CA LEU A 55 6.91 17.66 -4.38
C LEU A 55 7.06 19.07 -3.76
N LYS A 56 7.63 20.02 -4.51
CA LYS A 56 7.97 21.35 -3.96
C LYS A 56 6.76 22.16 -3.54
N ASP A 57 5.67 22.08 -4.32
CA ASP A 57 4.48 22.90 -4.12
C ASP A 57 3.41 22.18 -3.25
N ALA A 58 3.75 21.05 -2.66
CA ALA A 58 2.87 20.37 -1.73
C ALA A 58 2.97 20.97 -0.32
N ASN A 59 1.82 21.23 0.29
CA ASN A 59 1.70 21.57 1.70
C ASN A 59 1.48 20.31 2.53
N TYR A 60 2.13 20.22 3.67
CA TYR A 60 2.08 19.09 4.60
C TYR A 60 1.66 19.58 5.97
N GLU A 61 0.44 19.25 6.36
CA GLU A 61 -0.20 19.67 7.60
C GLU A 61 -0.47 18.45 8.49
N GLU A 62 -0.24 18.58 9.79
CA GLU A 62 -0.58 17.54 10.77
C GLU A 62 -1.97 17.79 11.32
N LEU A 63 -2.78 16.72 11.39
CA LEU A 63 -4.08 16.71 12.05
C LEU A 63 -4.32 15.35 12.72
N TYR A 64 -5.47 15.19 13.37
CA TYR A 64 -5.86 13.92 13.99
C TYR A 64 -7.20 13.46 13.39
N LEU A 65 -7.25 12.20 12.94
CA LEU A 65 -8.48 11.53 12.47
C LEU A 65 -8.81 10.40 13.43
N GLY A 66 -9.95 10.48 14.10
CA GLY A 66 -10.35 9.46 15.07
C GLY A 66 -9.30 9.24 16.20
N GLY A 67 -8.55 10.28 16.57
CA GLY A 67 -7.45 10.19 17.51
C GLY A 67 -6.11 9.72 16.95
N ILE A 68 -6.03 9.34 15.67
CA ILE A 68 -4.81 8.91 14.99
C ILE A 68 -4.13 10.11 14.33
N ARG A 69 -2.84 10.35 14.68
CA ARG A 69 -2.03 11.36 14.02
C ARG A 69 -2.02 11.12 12.53
N THR A 70 -2.31 12.12 11.74
CA THR A 70 -2.47 12.01 10.27
C THR A 70 -1.77 13.17 9.58
N LEU A 71 -1.04 12.87 8.53
CA LEU A 71 -0.46 13.88 7.65
C LEU A 71 -1.46 14.17 6.53
N LYS A 72 -1.91 15.43 6.42
CA LYS A 72 -2.71 15.91 5.31
C LYS A 72 -1.81 16.57 4.28
N ILE A 73 -1.98 16.20 3.02
CA ILE A 73 -1.22 16.72 1.90
C ILE A 73 -2.18 17.43 0.94
N THR A 74 -1.86 18.66 0.61
CA THR A 74 -2.55 19.45 -0.41
C THR A 74 -1.56 20.05 -1.38
N THR A 75 -2.04 20.41 -2.56
CA THR A 75 -1.31 21.16 -3.58
C THR A 75 -2.14 22.37 -4.01
N PRO A 76 -1.58 23.36 -4.71
CA PRO A 76 -2.37 24.46 -5.25
C PRO A 76 -3.52 24.05 -6.18
N LYS A 77 -3.50 22.80 -6.68
CA LYS A 77 -4.51 22.25 -7.56
C LYS A 77 -5.50 21.32 -6.87
N SER A 78 -5.36 21.09 -5.56
CA SER A 78 -6.23 20.15 -4.84
C SER A 78 -7.70 20.52 -4.96
N ASP A 79 -8.49 19.58 -5.51
CA ASP A 79 -9.94 19.64 -5.58
C ASP A 79 -10.53 19.18 -4.22
N PRO A 80 -11.32 19.99 -3.53
CA PRO A 80 -11.93 19.63 -2.24
C PRO A 80 -12.88 18.43 -2.32
N ASN A 81 -13.33 18.08 -3.53
CA ASN A 81 -14.20 16.90 -3.75
C ASN A 81 -13.41 15.60 -3.91
N LYS A 82 -12.07 15.66 -4.00
CA LYS A 82 -11.20 14.48 -4.17
C LYS A 82 -10.37 14.28 -2.91
N ASN A 83 -10.71 13.25 -2.11
CA ASN A 83 -10.08 12.98 -0.83
C ASN A 83 -9.59 11.55 -0.78
N ILE A 84 -8.29 11.33 -0.66
CA ILE A 84 -7.67 10.01 -0.57
C ILE A 84 -7.24 9.73 0.87
N LEU A 85 -7.82 8.70 1.49
CA LEU A 85 -7.29 8.10 2.71
C LEU A 85 -6.25 7.06 2.28
N TYR A 86 -4.97 7.36 2.47
CA TYR A 86 -3.87 6.55 1.98
C TYR A 86 -3.12 5.86 3.10
N PHE A 87 -3.08 4.55 3.09
CA PHE A 87 -2.32 3.73 4.03
C PHE A 87 -0.96 3.36 3.43
N HIS A 88 0.10 3.70 4.14
CA HIS A 88 1.46 3.40 3.69
C HIS A 88 1.80 1.92 3.80
N GLY A 89 2.71 1.43 2.96
CA GLY A 89 3.26 0.08 3.04
C GLY A 89 4.26 -0.10 4.18
N GLY A 90 4.89 -1.27 4.21
CA GLY A 90 5.92 -1.60 5.20
C GLY A 90 5.58 -2.82 6.07
N ALA A 91 4.81 -3.78 5.54
CA ALA A 91 4.47 -5.05 6.17
C ALA A 91 3.88 -4.90 7.59
N TYR A 92 3.21 -3.79 7.87
CA TYR A 92 2.68 -3.41 9.19
C TYR A 92 3.74 -3.23 10.28
N ILE A 93 5.02 -3.25 9.95
CA ILE A 93 6.15 -3.22 10.88
C ILE A 93 6.94 -1.92 10.77
N VAL A 94 7.08 -1.39 9.56
CA VAL A 94 7.86 -0.20 9.24
C VAL A 94 7.02 0.83 8.48
N GLY A 95 7.58 2.01 8.25
CA GLY A 95 6.89 3.09 7.56
C GLY A 95 6.26 4.09 8.54
N ASN A 96 5.99 5.26 8.04
CA ASN A 96 5.23 6.34 8.70
C ASN A 96 4.90 7.41 7.65
N PRO A 97 4.00 8.36 7.94
CA PRO A 97 3.64 9.42 6.99
C PRO A 97 4.82 10.27 6.50
N GLU A 98 5.84 10.46 7.33
CA GLU A 98 6.98 11.35 7.03
C GLU A 98 7.84 10.84 5.88
N VAL A 99 8.08 9.53 5.82
CA VAL A 99 8.92 8.93 4.76
C VAL A 99 8.14 8.73 3.47
N TYR A 100 6.81 8.74 3.53
CA TYR A 100 5.93 8.66 2.37
C TYR A 100 5.66 10.00 1.68
N LYS A 101 6.09 11.14 2.25
CA LYS A 101 5.88 12.50 1.68
C LYS A 101 6.24 12.60 0.20
N SER A 102 7.24 11.86 -0.27
CA SER A 102 7.61 11.86 -1.69
C SER A 102 6.52 11.24 -2.55
N LEU A 103 6.15 9.99 -2.29
CA LEU A 103 5.15 9.26 -3.07
C LEU A 103 3.80 9.99 -3.04
N VAL A 104 3.27 10.24 -1.83
CA VAL A 104 1.94 10.83 -1.68
C VAL A 104 1.86 12.28 -2.14
N GLY A 105 2.95 13.06 -2.04
CA GLY A 105 3.00 14.41 -2.57
C GLY A 105 2.88 14.43 -4.10
N HIS A 106 3.60 13.54 -4.81
CA HIS A 106 3.50 13.44 -6.26
C HIS A 106 2.15 12.87 -6.70
N LEU A 107 1.61 11.89 -5.95
CA LEU A 107 0.27 11.38 -6.17
C LEU A 107 -0.77 12.50 -6.03
N ALA A 108 -0.71 13.31 -4.95
CA ALA A 108 -1.59 14.46 -4.76
C ALA A 108 -1.48 15.49 -5.89
N GLY A 109 -0.26 15.73 -6.38
CA GLY A 109 -0.03 16.68 -7.48
C GLY A 109 -0.62 16.24 -8.80
N ILE A 110 -0.66 14.94 -9.09
CA ILE A 110 -1.19 14.38 -10.35
C ILE A 110 -2.69 14.14 -10.26
N THR A 111 -3.18 13.59 -9.15
CA THR A 111 -4.62 13.33 -8.97
C THR A 111 -5.43 14.56 -8.59
N GLU A 112 -4.75 15.64 -8.22
CA GLU A 112 -5.35 16.86 -7.68
C GLU A 112 -6.19 16.61 -6.42
N ALA A 113 -5.92 15.52 -5.71
CA ALA A 113 -6.62 15.14 -4.50
C ALA A 113 -5.96 15.73 -3.24
N THR A 114 -6.77 15.93 -2.19
CA THR A 114 -6.26 16.02 -0.82
C THR A 114 -5.97 14.61 -0.33
N ILE A 115 -4.76 14.35 0.19
CA ILE A 115 -4.39 13.03 0.69
C ILE A 115 -4.21 13.07 2.20
N TYR A 116 -4.78 12.11 2.90
CA TYR A 116 -4.66 11.89 4.34
C TYR A 116 -3.89 10.60 4.57
N VAL A 117 -2.74 10.68 5.25
CA VAL A 117 -1.87 9.54 5.55
C VAL A 117 -1.81 9.33 7.04
N PRO A 118 -2.59 8.39 7.60
CA PRO A 118 -2.55 8.08 9.03
C PRO A 118 -1.23 7.44 9.44
N ASP A 119 -0.74 7.82 10.63
CA ASP A 119 0.34 7.17 11.36
C ASP A 119 -0.27 6.02 12.18
N TYR A 120 -0.81 5.03 11.47
CA TYR A 120 -1.49 3.90 12.08
C TYR A 120 -0.53 3.04 12.91
N ARG A 121 -1.04 2.40 13.94
CA ARG A 121 -0.25 1.60 14.89
C ARG A 121 0.43 0.43 14.20
N LEU A 122 1.70 0.22 14.52
CA LEU A 122 2.53 -0.83 13.91
C LEU A 122 2.76 -2.00 14.86
N ALA A 123 2.96 -3.17 14.27
CA ALA A 123 3.43 -4.37 14.95
C ALA A 123 4.97 -4.31 15.17
N PRO A 124 5.51 -5.05 16.13
CA PRO A 124 4.82 -6.01 17.01
C PRO A 124 4.18 -5.38 18.25
N GLU A 125 4.32 -4.08 18.46
CA GLU A 125 3.80 -3.40 19.65
C GLU A 125 2.27 -3.41 19.66
N ASN A 126 1.67 -3.30 18.48
CA ASN A 126 0.23 -3.34 18.29
C ASN A 126 -0.07 -4.32 17.16
N LYS A 127 -0.58 -5.49 17.51
CA LYS A 127 -0.97 -6.52 16.55
C LYS A 127 -2.38 -6.28 16.02
N PHE A 128 -2.75 -7.02 14.99
CA PHE A 128 -4.13 -7.12 14.51
C PHE A 128 -5.08 -7.38 15.71
N PRO A 129 -6.22 -6.69 15.76
CA PRO A 129 -6.82 -5.82 14.73
C PRO A 129 -6.50 -4.32 14.88
N SER A 130 -5.41 -3.93 15.52
CA SER A 130 -5.11 -2.51 15.82
C SER A 130 -5.08 -1.64 14.55
N GLN A 131 -4.43 -2.12 13.48
CA GLN A 131 -4.31 -1.41 12.21
C GLN A 131 -5.67 -1.24 11.53
N LEU A 132 -6.47 -2.30 11.52
CA LEU A 132 -7.83 -2.29 10.97
C LEU A 132 -8.71 -1.29 11.71
N ASN A 133 -8.65 -1.30 13.05
CA ASN A 133 -9.42 -0.35 13.88
C ASN A 133 -9.01 1.09 13.58
N ASP A 134 -7.70 1.36 13.44
CA ASP A 134 -7.21 2.70 13.09
C ASP A 134 -7.71 3.13 11.70
N GLY A 135 -7.70 2.24 10.72
CA GLY A 135 -8.21 2.50 9.38
C GLY A 135 -9.69 2.87 9.38
N VAL A 136 -10.51 2.12 10.10
CA VAL A 136 -11.95 2.37 10.26
C VAL A 136 -12.22 3.70 10.97
N GLU A 137 -11.50 3.99 12.06
CA GLU A 137 -11.69 5.24 12.81
C GLU A 137 -11.25 6.46 11.99
N CYS A 138 -10.15 6.37 11.22
CA CYS A 138 -9.76 7.43 10.29
C CYS A 138 -10.82 7.69 9.23
N TYR A 139 -11.38 6.64 8.62
CA TYR A 139 -12.44 6.78 7.63
C TYR A 139 -13.71 7.44 8.22
N LYS A 140 -14.13 7.00 9.40
CA LYS A 140 -15.27 7.59 10.12
C LYS A 140 -15.03 9.05 10.44
N ALA A 141 -13.82 9.43 10.84
CA ALA A 141 -13.47 10.81 11.13
C ALA A 141 -13.49 11.72 9.89
N LEU A 142 -13.12 11.22 8.70
CA LEU A 142 -13.29 11.97 7.44
C LEU A 142 -14.77 12.34 7.22
N ILE A 143 -15.69 11.42 7.51
CA ILE A 143 -17.13 11.65 7.34
C ILE A 143 -17.67 12.54 8.45
N ASN A 144 -17.42 12.22 9.72
CA ASN A 144 -18.11 12.79 10.85
C ASN A 144 -17.47 14.11 11.32
N ASP A 145 -16.14 14.20 11.32
CA ASP A 145 -15.43 15.35 11.87
C ASP A 145 -15.07 16.38 10.77
N LEU A 146 -14.73 15.89 9.56
CA LEU A 146 -14.41 16.75 8.42
C LEU A 146 -15.61 16.95 7.48
N ASN A 147 -16.74 16.29 7.71
CA ASN A 147 -17.96 16.34 6.90
C ASN A 147 -17.72 16.04 5.40
N ILE A 148 -16.78 15.14 5.08
CA ILE A 148 -16.51 14.72 3.71
C ILE A 148 -17.54 13.66 3.32
N ASN A 149 -18.20 13.87 2.17
CA ASN A 149 -19.16 12.89 1.67
C ASN A 149 -18.42 11.59 1.26
N PRO A 150 -18.87 10.39 1.67
CA PRO A 150 -18.27 9.11 1.27
C PRO A 150 -18.03 8.96 -0.23
N SER A 151 -18.93 9.51 -1.07
CA SER A 151 -18.77 9.51 -2.53
C SER A 151 -17.60 10.38 -3.04
N GLN A 152 -16.97 11.16 -2.17
CA GLN A 152 -15.78 11.99 -2.43
C GLN A 152 -14.52 11.42 -1.76
N ILE A 153 -14.63 10.24 -1.13
CA ILE A 153 -13.50 9.57 -0.47
C ILE A 153 -13.03 8.41 -1.36
N ILE A 154 -11.74 8.34 -1.56
CA ILE A 154 -11.02 7.22 -2.13
C ILE A 154 -10.22 6.59 -1.01
N VAL A 155 -10.22 5.27 -0.87
CA VAL A 155 -9.32 4.59 0.06
C VAL A 155 -8.21 3.93 -0.74
N GLY A 156 -6.96 4.07 -0.31
CA GLY A 156 -5.86 3.48 -1.05
C GLY A 156 -4.63 3.18 -0.21
N GLY A 157 -3.68 2.49 -0.83
CA GLY A 157 -2.41 2.18 -0.20
C GLY A 157 -1.55 1.25 -1.04
N ASP A 158 -0.33 1.05 -0.57
CA ASP A 158 0.66 0.19 -1.19
C ASP A 158 1.04 -0.99 -0.29
N SER A 159 1.29 -2.17 -0.87
CA SER A 159 1.77 -3.34 -0.12
C SER A 159 0.82 -3.69 1.06
N ALA A 160 1.32 -3.70 2.30
CA ALA A 160 0.51 -3.84 3.51
C ALA A 160 -0.54 -2.71 3.66
N GLY A 161 -0.25 -1.50 3.17
CA GLY A 161 -1.25 -0.41 3.11
C GLY A 161 -2.36 -0.69 2.10
N GLY A 162 -2.06 -1.39 1.00
CA GLY A 162 -3.06 -1.91 0.05
C GLY A 162 -3.94 -2.99 0.69
N ASN A 163 -3.35 -3.86 1.52
CA ASN A 163 -4.11 -4.77 2.38
C ASN A 163 -5.05 -3.98 3.30
N LEU A 164 -4.50 -3.02 4.07
CA LEU A 164 -5.27 -2.21 5.01
C LEU A 164 -6.42 -1.44 4.34
N ALA A 165 -6.22 -0.94 3.13
CA ALA A 165 -7.27 -0.29 2.34
C ALA A 165 -8.45 -1.24 2.06
N LEU A 166 -8.14 -2.47 1.63
CA LEU A 166 -9.15 -3.49 1.32
C LEU A 166 -9.89 -3.94 2.59
N VAL A 167 -9.15 -4.32 3.64
CA VAL A 167 -9.76 -4.83 4.88
C VAL A 167 -10.53 -3.75 5.64
N THR A 168 -10.10 -2.48 5.57
CA THR A 168 -10.87 -1.35 6.09
C THR A 168 -12.22 -1.28 5.38
N CYS A 169 -12.24 -1.33 4.05
CA CYS A 169 -13.49 -1.28 3.30
C CYS A 169 -14.38 -2.52 3.53
N LEU A 170 -13.80 -3.72 3.66
CA LEU A 170 -14.55 -4.92 4.07
C LEU A 170 -15.20 -4.72 5.45
N LYS A 171 -14.49 -4.10 6.40
CA LYS A 171 -15.03 -3.81 7.74
C LYS A 171 -16.10 -2.72 7.72
N LEU A 172 -15.95 -1.69 6.89
CA LEU A 172 -17.02 -0.69 6.68
C LEU A 172 -18.28 -1.34 6.16
N LYS A 173 -18.18 -2.26 5.18
CA LYS A 173 -19.28 -3.05 4.65
C LYS A 173 -19.98 -3.86 5.74
N GLU A 174 -19.20 -4.59 6.55
CA GLU A 174 -19.73 -5.38 7.68
C GLU A 174 -20.50 -4.50 8.68
N LEU A 175 -19.98 -3.31 8.96
CA LEU A 175 -20.59 -2.36 9.89
C LEU A 175 -21.76 -1.57 9.29
N GLY A 176 -22.09 -1.75 8.00
CA GLY A 176 -23.13 -0.99 7.31
C GLY A 176 -22.82 0.50 7.17
N ILE A 177 -21.53 0.87 7.18
CA ILE A 177 -21.08 2.25 6.96
C ILE A 177 -21.05 2.53 5.47
N GLU A 178 -21.46 3.73 5.05
CA GLU A 178 -21.44 4.14 3.65
C GLU A 178 -20.00 4.03 3.07
N MET A 179 -19.90 3.38 1.92
CA MET A 179 -18.62 3.02 1.30
C MET A 179 -17.99 4.19 0.56
N PRO A 180 -16.65 4.19 0.38
CA PRO A 180 -15.95 5.19 -0.45
C PRO A 180 -16.35 5.08 -1.93
N SER A 181 -16.01 6.10 -2.70
CA SER A 181 -16.28 6.13 -4.15
C SER A 181 -15.51 5.06 -4.91
N SER A 182 -14.28 4.77 -4.48
CA SER A 182 -13.39 3.79 -5.10
C SER A 182 -12.20 3.42 -4.20
N ILE A 183 -11.47 2.38 -4.60
CA ILE A 183 -10.27 1.91 -3.90
C ILE A 183 -9.11 1.84 -4.91
N ILE A 184 -7.92 2.29 -4.51
CA ILE A 184 -6.69 2.18 -5.30
C ILE A 184 -5.63 1.38 -4.55
N CYS A 185 -5.12 0.32 -5.18
CA CYS A 185 -4.15 -0.59 -4.61
C CYS A 185 -2.88 -0.63 -5.45
N ILE A 186 -1.74 -0.36 -4.82
CA ILE A 186 -0.41 -0.52 -5.39
C ILE A 186 0.22 -1.78 -4.80
N SER A 187 0.49 -2.80 -5.64
CA SER A 187 1.15 -4.02 -5.19
C SER A 187 0.56 -4.59 -3.88
N PRO A 188 -0.78 -4.78 -3.77
CA PRO A 188 -1.41 -5.10 -2.49
C PRO A 188 -0.95 -6.45 -1.94
N TRP A 189 -0.62 -6.51 -0.64
CA TRP A 189 -0.36 -7.75 0.07
C TRP A 189 -1.69 -8.40 0.49
N ALA A 190 -2.31 -9.13 -0.45
CA ALA A 190 -3.65 -9.64 -0.27
C ALA A 190 -3.71 -11.06 0.30
N ASP A 191 -2.59 -11.78 0.31
CA ASP A 191 -2.44 -13.12 0.84
C ASP A 191 -1.26 -13.23 1.84
N PRO A 192 -1.40 -12.76 3.08
CA PRO A 192 -0.37 -12.90 4.11
C PRO A 192 0.08 -14.34 4.39
N GLU A 193 -0.71 -15.36 4.05
CA GLU A 193 -0.31 -16.75 4.12
C GLU A 193 0.75 -17.12 3.07
N GLY A 194 0.80 -16.36 1.96
CA GLY A 194 1.80 -16.57 0.90
C GLY A 194 1.59 -17.86 0.11
N THR A 195 0.34 -18.20 -0.17
CA THR A 195 -0.03 -19.43 -0.88
C THR A 195 0.00 -19.29 -2.41
N GLY A 196 0.28 -18.09 -2.92
CA GLY A 196 0.34 -17.80 -4.35
C GLY A 196 1.57 -18.41 -5.05
N ASP A 197 1.47 -18.61 -6.36
CA ASP A 197 2.49 -19.26 -7.19
C ASP A 197 3.75 -18.39 -7.44
N THR A 198 3.69 -17.10 -7.16
CA THR A 198 4.85 -16.19 -7.25
C THR A 198 5.70 -16.14 -5.98
N TYR A 199 5.29 -16.78 -4.91
CA TYR A 199 6.10 -16.94 -3.70
C TYR A 199 7.21 -17.98 -3.89
N THR A 200 8.10 -17.73 -4.85
CA THR A 200 9.19 -18.62 -5.25
C THR A 200 10.54 -17.92 -5.19
N THR A 201 11.62 -18.72 -5.13
CA THR A 201 12.98 -18.19 -5.19
C THR A 201 13.27 -17.54 -6.56
N GLU A 202 12.68 -18.05 -7.65
CA GLU A 202 12.82 -17.49 -8.99
C GLU A 202 12.23 -16.09 -9.08
N MET A 203 11.00 -15.89 -8.57
CA MET A 203 10.39 -14.57 -8.54
C MET A 203 11.15 -13.64 -7.60
N ALA A 204 11.62 -14.14 -6.46
CA ALA A 204 12.47 -13.37 -5.53
C ALA A 204 13.82 -12.93 -6.16
N ASP A 205 14.31 -13.60 -7.21
CA ASP A 205 15.48 -13.15 -7.97
C ASP A 205 15.17 -11.96 -8.88
N LYS A 206 13.93 -11.85 -9.34
CA LYS A 206 13.45 -10.75 -10.19
C LYS A 206 13.01 -9.53 -9.36
N ASP A 207 12.45 -9.76 -8.17
CA ASP A 207 12.01 -8.70 -7.28
C ASP A 207 13.19 -8.03 -6.58
N ILE A 208 13.59 -6.89 -7.09
CA ILE A 208 14.79 -6.17 -6.61
C ILE A 208 14.61 -5.53 -5.23
N LEU A 209 13.37 -5.32 -4.79
CA LEU A 209 13.06 -4.69 -3.51
C LEU A 209 12.72 -5.73 -2.44
N MET A 210 11.72 -6.57 -2.69
CA MET A 210 11.27 -7.57 -1.72
C MET A 210 12.03 -8.88 -1.79
N GLY A 211 12.57 -9.26 -2.96
CA GLY A 211 13.26 -10.51 -3.14
C GLY A 211 14.42 -10.79 -2.18
N PRO A 212 15.31 -9.80 -1.91
CA PRO A 212 16.37 -9.96 -0.91
C PRO A 212 15.85 -10.20 0.51
N VAL A 213 14.69 -9.61 0.86
CA VAL A 213 14.03 -9.79 2.16
C VAL A 213 13.36 -11.16 2.21
N PHE A 214 12.57 -11.49 1.18
CA PHE A 214 11.82 -12.73 1.06
C PHE A 214 12.72 -13.98 1.16
N LYS A 215 13.81 -14.08 0.37
CA LYS A 215 14.73 -15.22 0.40
C LYS A 215 15.26 -15.54 1.79
N LYS A 216 15.43 -14.52 2.59
CA LYS A 216 15.94 -14.64 3.93
C LYS A 216 14.86 -15.03 4.93
N MET A 217 13.66 -14.46 4.79
CA MET A 217 12.49 -14.76 5.63
C MET A 217 11.98 -16.18 5.38
N TRP A 218 11.95 -16.62 4.13
CA TRP A 218 11.57 -18.00 3.76
C TRP A 218 12.46 -19.06 4.41
N ASN A 219 13.76 -18.79 4.54
CA ASN A 219 14.71 -19.70 5.21
C ASN A 219 14.50 -19.78 6.74
N TYR A 220 13.74 -18.86 7.34
CA TYR A 220 13.43 -18.85 8.78
C TYR A 220 11.99 -19.28 9.09
N GLY A 221 11.24 -19.76 8.09
CA GLY A 221 9.84 -20.17 8.18
C GLY A 221 8.85 -19.00 8.05
N HIS A 222 7.60 -19.35 7.72
CA HIS A 222 6.48 -18.43 7.53
C HIS A 222 6.27 -17.42 8.67
N GLN A 223 6.64 -17.78 9.89
CA GLN A 223 6.40 -17.02 11.12
C GLN A 223 6.94 -15.58 11.16
N SER A 224 7.90 -15.24 10.32
CA SER A 224 8.47 -13.89 10.36
C SER A 224 7.64 -12.83 9.64
N PHE A 225 6.68 -13.21 8.80
CA PHE A 225 5.71 -12.29 8.19
C PHE A 225 4.56 -11.92 9.13
N LEU A 226 4.32 -12.74 10.15
CA LEU A 226 3.15 -12.64 11.00
C LEU A 226 3.38 -11.85 12.29
N TYR A 227 4.36 -10.94 12.31
CA TYR A 227 4.53 -10.05 13.47
C TYR A 227 3.27 -9.24 13.80
N PHE A 228 2.38 -9.05 12.82
CA PHE A 228 1.18 -8.26 13.01
C PHE A 228 -0.05 -9.08 13.43
N VAL A 229 0.00 -10.42 13.40
CA VAL A 229 -1.10 -11.31 13.81
C VAL A 229 -0.69 -12.14 15.03
N ASP A 230 -1.62 -12.49 15.88
CA ASP A 230 -1.46 -13.54 16.87
C ASP A 230 -2.17 -14.81 16.37
N GLU A 231 -1.38 -15.79 15.95
CA GLU A 231 -1.88 -17.05 15.38
C GLU A 231 -2.67 -17.90 16.37
N ASN A 232 -2.58 -17.61 17.67
CA ASN A 232 -3.38 -18.29 18.69
C ASN A 232 -4.80 -17.70 18.81
N GLU A 233 -5.00 -16.48 18.28
CA GLU A 233 -6.27 -15.75 18.37
C GLU A 233 -6.99 -15.67 17.03
N TYR A 234 -6.24 -15.68 15.92
CA TYR A 234 -6.77 -15.42 14.57
C TYR A 234 -6.26 -16.42 13.55
N GLU A 235 -7.15 -16.87 12.68
CA GLU A 235 -6.80 -17.67 11.51
C GLU A 235 -6.21 -16.78 10.41
N ILE A 236 -5.13 -17.21 9.76
CA ILE A 236 -4.46 -16.41 8.73
C ILE A 236 -5.33 -16.14 7.51
N ASN A 237 -6.30 -17.04 7.22
CA ASN A 237 -7.27 -16.91 6.14
C ASN A 237 -8.51 -16.08 6.52
N ASP A 238 -8.52 -15.43 7.69
CA ASP A 238 -9.55 -14.43 8.02
C ASP A 238 -9.56 -13.34 6.94
N PRO A 239 -10.73 -13.00 6.33
CA PRO A 239 -10.84 -11.95 5.33
C PRO A 239 -10.32 -10.57 5.75
N PHE A 240 -10.27 -10.29 7.04
CA PHE A 240 -9.70 -9.05 7.59
C PHE A 240 -8.19 -9.09 7.77
N ILE A 241 -7.56 -10.24 7.49
CA ILE A 241 -6.12 -10.45 7.45
C ILE A 241 -5.69 -10.71 6.01
N SER A 242 -6.36 -11.65 5.34
CA SER A 242 -6.10 -12.08 3.95
C SER A 242 -7.27 -11.71 3.05
N PRO A 243 -7.32 -10.48 2.53
CA PRO A 243 -8.46 -9.97 1.76
C PRO A 243 -8.76 -10.74 0.46
N ILE A 244 -7.88 -11.61 -0.03
CA ILE A 244 -8.23 -12.52 -1.15
C ILE A 244 -9.46 -13.40 -0.83
N TYR A 245 -9.77 -13.60 0.44
CA TYR A 245 -10.95 -14.37 0.90
C TYR A 245 -12.15 -13.47 1.22
N GLY A 246 -12.06 -12.17 0.94
CA GLY A 246 -13.11 -11.18 1.21
C GLY A 246 -14.39 -11.38 0.41
N ASP A 247 -15.52 -10.95 0.97
CA ASP A 247 -16.77 -10.82 0.23
C ASP A 247 -16.88 -9.46 -0.47
N TYR A 248 -16.69 -9.46 -1.77
CA TYR A 248 -16.69 -8.27 -2.62
C TYR A 248 -18.03 -7.98 -3.30
N THR A 249 -19.13 -8.62 -2.89
CA THR A 249 -20.47 -8.29 -3.38
C THR A 249 -20.85 -6.85 -2.99
N ASN A 250 -21.35 -6.06 -3.95
CA ASN A 250 -21.67 -4.63 -3.74
C ASN A 250 -20.50 -3.79 -3.21
N PHE A 251 -19.27 -4.16 -3.58
CA PHE A 251 -18.06 -3.45 -3.18
C PHE A 251 -17.78 -2.27 -4.12
N PRO A 252 -17.11 -1.20 -3.66
CA PRO A 252 -16.70 -0.09 -4.52
C PRO A 252 -15.80 -0.54 -5.66
N PRO A 253 -15.72 0.22 -6.77
CA PRO A 253 -14.74 -0.01 -7.82
C PRO A 253 -13.30 -0.07 -7.28
N VAL A 254 -12.50 -1.03 -7.75
CA VAL A 254 -11.11 -1.25 -7.30
C VAL A 254 -10.15 -1.12 -8.47
N MET A 255 -9.13 -0.26 -8.35
CA MET A 255 -7.97 -0.23 -9.25
C MET A 255 -6.81 -0.96 -8.60
N ILE A 256 -6.23 -1.93 -9.30
CA ILE A 256 -5.04 -2.69 -8.87
C ILE A 256 -3.91 -2.44 -9.85
N GLN A 257 -2.77 -1.99 -9.36
CA GLN A 257 -1.54 -1.91 -10.14
C GLN A 257 -0.44 -2.72 -9.47
N VAL A 258 0.28 -3.52 -10.26
CA VAL A 258 1.28 -4.47 -9.77
C VAL A 258 2.42 -4.59 -10.78
N GLY A 259 3.66 -4.79 -10.34
CA GLY A 259 4.79 -5.12 -11.21
C GLY A 259 4.80 -6.59 -11.61
N SER A 260 5.26 -6.92 -12.82
CA SER A 260 5.39 -8.33 -13.23
C SER A 260 6.58 -9.03 -12.56
N HIS A 261 7.52 -8.27 -12.00
CA HIS A 261 8.71 -8.75 -11.30
C HIS A 261 8.60 -8.54 -9.80
N GLU A 262 7.50 -8.99 -9.18
CA GLU A 262 7.33 -8.93 -7.73
C GLU A 262 6.66 -10.18 -7.15
N ILE A 263 6.99 -10.47 -5.89
CA ILE A 263 6.49 -11.65 -5.18
C ILE A 263 4.96 -11.58 -4.99
N LEU A 264 4.40 -10.38 -4.81
CA LEU A 264 2.96 -10.19 -4.61
C LEU A 264 2.14 -10.17 -5.91
N LEU A 265 2.74 -10.56 -7.04
CA LEU A 265 2.02 -10.63 -8.32
C LEU A 265 0.82 -11.59 -8.25
N SER A 266 0.99 -12.75 -7.63
CA SER A 266 -0.10 -13.71 -7.43
C SER A 266 -1.21 -13.18 -6.52
N ASP A 267 -0.87 -12.38 -5.51
CA ASP A 267 -1.84 -11.74 -4.64
C ASP A 267 -2.77 -10.82 -5.43
N ALA A 268 -2.17 -9.96 -6.27
CA ALA A 268 -2.92 -9.03 -7.11
C ALA A 268 -3.80 -9.76 -8.13
N LYS A 269 -3.31 -10.84 -8.74
CA LYS A 269 -4.08 -11.69 -9.68
C LYS A 269 -5.27 -12.36 -8.99
N ARG A 270 -5.04 -12.99 -7.85
CA ARG A 270 -6.09 -13.67 -7.07
C ARG A 270 -7.12 -12.71 -6.50
N LEU A 271 -6.68 -11.51 -6.09
CA LEU A 271 -7.61 -10.43 -5.70
C LEU A 271 -8.50 -10.03 -6.87
N LYS A 272 -7.92 -9.83 -8.07
CA LYS A 272 -8.71 -9.54 -9.28
C LYS A 272 -9.72 -10.65 -9.56
N GLU A 273 -9.32 -11.91 -9.48
CA GLU A 273 -10.22 -13.06 -9.69
C GLU A 273 -11.38 -13.06 -8.67
N ALA A 274 -11.10 -12.73 -7.40
CA ALA A 274 -12.12 -12.62 -6.36
C ALA A 274 -13.13 -11.51 -6.66
N LEU A 275 -12.66 -10.35 -7.15
CA LEU A 275 -13.51 -9.24 -7.58
C LEU A 275 -14.37 -9.61 -8.80
N ASP A 276 -13.75 -10.23 -9.82
CA ASP A 276 -14.44 -10.66 -11.05
C ASP A 276 -15.55 -11.68 -10.76
N LYS A 277 -15.31 -12.62 -9.86
CA LYS A 277 -16.24 -13.66 -9.47
C LYS A 277 -17.61 -13.13 -9.01
N VAL A 278 -17.62 -11.96 -8.42
CA VAL A 278 -18.86 -11.33 -7.91
C VAL A 278 -19.32 -10.14 -8.78
N GLY A 279 -18.66 -9.90 -9.92
CA GLY A 279 -18.96 -8.78 -10.82
C GLY A 279 -18.63 -7.41 -10.22
N CYS A 280 -17.70 -7.33 -9.25
CA CYS A 280 -17.22 -6.05 -8.75
C CYS A 280 -16.45 -5.31 -9.85
N VAL A 281 -16.77 -4.04 -10.05
CA VAL A 281 -16.06 -3.19 -11.02
C VAL A 281 -14.59 -3.09 -10.63
N ASN A 282 -13.70 -3.53 -11.50
CA ASN A 282 -12.27 -3.41 -11.23
C ASN A 282 -11.47 -3.11 -12.50
N GLU A 283 -10.31 -2.47 -12.31
CA GLU A 283 -9.29 -2.29 -13.33
C GLU A 283 -7.97 -2.84 -12.80
N TYR A 284 -7.29 -3.67 -13.60
CA TYR A 284 -6.05 -4.34 -13.24
C TYR A 284 -4.96 -4.02 -14.26
N ILE A 285 -3.81 -3.58 -13.78
CA ILE A 285 -2.66 -3.28 -14.62
C ILE A 285 -1.41 -3.99 -14.09
N GLU A 286 -0.86 -4.86 -14.92
CA GLU A 286 0.43 -5.49 -14.69
C GLU A 286 1.52 -4.72 -15.46
N TRP A 287 2.47 -4.16 -14.72
CA TRP A 287 3.57 -3.37 -15.27
C TRP A 287 4.74 -4.28 -15.60
N GLU A 288 4.94 -4.54 -16.89
CA GLU A 288 5.98 -5.45 -17.37
C GLU A 288 7.39 -5.02 -16.92
N GLY A 289 8.15 -5.95 -16.33
CA GLY A 289 9.54 -5.76 -15.90
C GLY A 289 9.73 -4.87 -14.67
N LEU A 290 8.66 -4.38 -14.05
CA LEU A 290 8.75 -3.53 -12.87
C LEU A 290 8.57 -4.35 -11.57
N TRP A 291 9.10 -3.82 -10.49
CA TRP A 291 9.23 -4.44 -9.17
C TRP A 291 8.18 -3.93 -8.18
N HIS A 292 8.16 -4.51 -7.01
CA HIS A 292 7.25 -4.18 -5.91
C HIS A 292 7.28 -2.69 -5.57
N VAL A 293 6.11 -2.04 -5.63
CA VAL A 293 5.91 -0.61 -5.35
C VAL A 293 6.93 0.28 -6.08
N PHE A 294 7.14 0.04 -7.38
CA PHE A 294 8.06 0.87 -8.19
C PHE A 294 7.71 2.37 -8.14
N GLN A 295 6.49 2.70 -7.77
CA GLN A 295 5.99 4.06 -7.60
C GLN A 295 6.73 4.86 -6.51
N LEU A 296 7.49 4.21 -5.61
CA LEU A 296 8.40 4.90 -4.69
C LEU A 296 9.49 5.69 -5.44
N GLU A 297 9.81 5.30 -6.66
CA GLU A 297 10.68 6.04 -7.58
C GLU A 297 9.84 7.05 -8.38
N VAL A 298 9.43 8.13 -7.72
CA VAL A 298 8.46 9.12 -8.24
C VAL A 298 8.85 9.81 -9.55
N LYS A 299 10.11 9.69 -10.00
CA LYS A 299 10.60 10.27 -11.24
C LYS A 299 10.58 9.31 -12.42
N LEU A 300 10.23 8.04 -12.23
CA LEU A 300 10.11 7.11 -13.34
C LEU A 300 8.97 7.53 -14.28
N PRO A 301 9.15 7.46 -15.59
CA PRO A 301 8.07 7.67 -16.54
C PRO A 301 6.86 6.74 -16.27
N GLU A 302 7.14 5.51 -15.87
CA GLU A 302 6.12 4.52 -15.50
C GLU A 302 5.34 4.93 -14.24
N THR A 303 6.00 5.54 -13.25
CA THR A 303 5.33 6.05 -12.04
C THR A 303 4.41 7.21 -12.38
N ILE A 304 4.86 8.14 -13.22
CA ILE A 304 4.03 9.26 -13.68
C ILE A 304 2.80 8.72 -14.44
N LYS A 305 3.00 7.76 -15.33
CA LYS A 305 1.91 7.09 -16.06
C LYS A 305 0.96 6.36 -15.11
N SER A 306 1.49 5.63 -14.11
CA SER A 306 0.73 4.95 -13.07
C SER A 306 -0.20 5.91 -12.33
N PHE A 307 0.30 7.07 -11.91
CA PHE A 307 -0.48 8.08 -11.19
C PHE A 307 -1.53 8.76 -12.07
N ASN A 308 -1.24 9.01 -13.36
CA ASN A 308 -2.23 9.50 -14.30
C ASN A 308 -3.40 8.53 -14.48
N ILE A 309 -3.12 7.23 -14.55
CA ILE A 309 -4.16 6.19 -14.62
C ILE A 309 -5.00 6.18 -13.33
N PHE A 310 -4.38 6.33 -12.16
CA PHE A 310 -5.15 6.51 -10.91
C PHE A 310 -6.04 7.76 -10.97
N SER A 311 -5.52 8.89 -11.51
CA SER A 311 -6.33 10.11 -11.66
C SER A 311 -7.56 9.87 -12.54
N GLU A 312 -7.38 9.25 -13.69
CA GLU A 312 -8.47 8.92 -14.63
C GLU A 312 -9.51 7.98 -13.97
N PHE A 313 -9.04 6.98 -13.22
CA PHE A 313 -9.91 6.04 -12.50
C PHE A 313 -10.69 6.76 -11.39
N ILE A 314 -10.04 7.62 -10.61
CA ILE A 314 -10.68 8.41 -9.56
C ILE A 314 -11.75 9.32 -10.16
N ASP A 315 -11.44 10.05 -11.24
CA ASP A 315 -12.35 10.97 -11.92
C ASP A 315 -13.59 10.26 -12.47
N LYS A 316 -13.43 9.02 -12.92
CA LYS A 316 -14.53 8.18 -13.41
C LYS A 316 -15.52 7.76 -12.32
N HIS A 317 -15.04 7.59 -11.08
CA HIS A 317 -15.83 6.98 -10.01
C HIS A 317 -16.25 7.96 -8.91
N ILE A 318 -15.62 9.12 -8.82
CA ILE A 318 -16.01 10.14 -7.85
C ILE A 318 -17.37 10.74 -8.25
N LYS A 319 -18.25 10.93 -7.26
CA LYS A 319 -19.56 11.53 -7.51
C LYS A 319 -19.59 12.93 -6.89
N VAL A 320 -19.43 13.93 -7.69
CA VAL A 320 -19.67 15.32 -7.28
C VAL A 320 -21.18 15.54 -7.32
N LYS A 321 -21.81 15.79 -6.16
CA LYS A 321 -23.20 16.28 -6.15
C LYS A 321 -23.16 17.71 -6.75
N ILE A 322 -23.75 17.85 -7.94
CA ILE A 322 -24.04 19.14 -8.56
C ILE A 322 -25.14 19.85 -7.78
#